data_62e54bda09b880e6f58b4d3aee9a874a
#
_entry.id   62e54bda09b880e6f58b4d3aee9a874a
#
_cell.length_a   1.000
_cell.length_b   1.000
_cell.length_c   1.000
_cell.angle_alpha   90.00
_cell.angle_beta   90.00
_cell.angle_gamma   90.00
#
_symmetry.space_group_name_H-M   'P 1'
#
loop_
_entity.id
_entity.type
_entity.pdbx_description
1 polymer ?
#
loop_
_entity_poly.entity_id
_entity_poly.type
_entity_poly.pdbx_seq_one_letter_code
_entity_poly.pdbx_strand_id
1 'polypeptide(L)'
;MNAAVSPVPRFRHVPASRGASWWAQGWRSFLRAPWAWVGLSVALIILTVILHRVGPKGGLLAQWLSMPLFTLGAVFASVLGRRWARARSITPEGLAVEADNDGALGESSRRWWPRLGSLLLASLLVMLLIFAVMLVLSLLLLLLFGIGLTRMESFGHMMEVSPEAFMHGMGMGLGAGILGGLLMVLALMACSVAFWFVGTLVALGGLGAWQAIRTSARAAFANLGAVVVFTLLLIPLGIAATIPLGLGWLVLMPMISGASYASYEDVFGAGVPAALRDPEA
;
A
#
# COMPACT_ATOMS: atom_id res chain seq x y z
N MET A 1 -4.72 -16.01 -31.84
CA MET A 1 -4.28 -16.48 -30.52
C MET A 1 -5.17 -15.78 -29.49
N ASN A 2 -6.24 -16.44 -29.03
CA ASN A 2 -7.09 -15.92 -27.96
C ASN A 2 -6.32 -16.08 -26.64
N ALA A 3 -5.78 -14.98 -26.12
CA ALA A 3 -5.31 -14.94 -24.76
C ALA A 3 -6.52 -15.20 -23.85
N ALA A 4 -6.56 -16.38 -23.23
CA ALA A 4 -7.56 -16.71 -22.24
C ALA A 4 -7.54 -15.64 -21.17
N VAL A 5 -8.58 -14.81 -21.11
CA VAL A 5 -8.77 -13.80 -20.08
C VAL A 5 -8.87 -14.57 -18.77
N SER A 6 -7.84 -14.50 -17.95
CA SER A 6 -7.85 -15.12 -16.62
C SER A 6 -9.09 -14.63 -15.88
N PRO A 7 -9.92 -15.55 -15.34
CA PRO A 7 -11.14 -15.15 -14.65
C PRO A 7 -10.78 -14.19 -13.50
N VAL A 8 -11.49 -13.08 -13.40
CA VAL A 8 -11.28 -12.09 -12.33
C VAL A 8 -11.42 -12.84 -10.99
N PRO A 9 -10.42 -12.80 -10.12
CA PRO A 9 -10.47 -13.54 -8.87
C PRO A 9 -11.64 -13.06 -8.02
N ARG A 10 -12.41 -14.01 -7.51
CA ARG A 10 -13.49 -13.73 -6.56
C ARG A 10 -12.85 -13.32 -5.24
N PHE A 11 -13.35 -12.25 -4.63
CA PHE A 11 -12.92 -11.83 -3.31
C PHE A 11 -13.97 -12.21 -2.25
N ARG A 12 -13.50 -12.40 -1.02
CA ARG A 12 -14.35 -12.71 0.14
C ARG A 12 -14.56 -11.47 0.99
N HIS A 13 -15.67 -11.45 1.71
CA HIS A 13 -15.86 -10.50 2.81
C HIS A 13 -15.21 -11.07 4.07
N VAL A 14 -14.43 -10.24 4.74
CA VAL A 14 -13.76 -10.58 6.00
C VAL A 14 -14.23 -9.64 7.11
N PRO A 15 -14.33 -10.12 8.36
CA PRO A 15 -14.74 -9.26 9.48
C PRO A 15 -13.66 -8.20 9.77
N ALA A 16 -14.06 -7.08 10.37
CA ALA A 16 -13.16 -5.96 10.68
C ALA A 16 -11.98 -6.35 11.58
N SER A 17 -12.17 -7.34 12.49
CA SER A 17 -11.13 -7.88 13.35
C SER A 17 -9.92 -8.47 12.61
N ARG A 18 -10.12 -8.87 11.32
CA ARG A 18 -9.01 -9.38 10.49
C ARG A 18 -7.93 -8.32 10.25
N GLY A 19 -8.28 -7.03 10.25
CA GLY A 19 -7.30 -5.95 10.15
C GLY A 19 -6.21 -6.02 11.23
N ALA A 20 -6.57 -6.35 12.47
CA ALA A 20 -5.61 -6.56 13.55
C ALA A 20 -4.81 -7.87 13.37
N SER A 21 -5.46 -8.94 12.90
CA SER A 21 -4.78 -10.22 12.67
C SER A 21 -3.74 -10.14 11.56
N TRP A 22 -3.92 -9.27 10.55
CA TRP A 22 -2.91 -9.03 9.51
C TRP A 22 -1.62 -8.46 10.10
N TRP A 23 -1.72 -7.59 11.12
CA TRP A 23 -0.54 -7.10 11.85
C TRP A 23 0.20 -8.23 12.56
N ALA A 24 -0.52 -9.11 13.26
CA ALA A 24 0.08 -10.26 13.91
C ALA A 24 0.76 -11.21 12.91
N GLN A 25 0.18 -11.41 11.72
CA GLN A 25 0.79 -12.20 10.65
C GLN A 25 2.01 -11.52 10.05
N GLY A 26 1.97 -10.19 9.85
CA GLY A 26 3.12 -9.40 9.43
C GLY A 26 4.29 -9.51 10.42
N TRP A 27 4.01 -9.40 11.72
CA TRP A 27 4.99 -9.61 12.78
C TRP A 27 5.60 -11.00 12.76
N ARG A 28 4.77 -12.05 12.67
CA ARG A 28 5.25 -13.43 12.53
C ARG A 28 6.11 -13.62 11.27
N SER A 29 5.76 -12.98 10.17
CA SER A 29 6.56 -13.01 8.94
C SER A 29 7.94 -12.39 9.15
N PHE A 30 8.02 -11.26 9.85
CA PHE A 30 9.28 -10.62 10.23
C PHE A 30 10.13 -11.52 11.12
N LEU A 31 9.56 -12.09 12.19
CA LEU A 31 10.29 -12.97 13.14
C LEU A 31 10.85 -14.24 12.50
N ARG A 32 10.29 -14.70 11.40
CA ARG A 32 10.78 -15.90 10.68
C ARG A 32 12.13 -15.69 10.00
N ALA A 33 12.46 -14.47 9.57
CA ALA A 33 13.73 -14.16 8.94
C ALA A 33 14.12 -12.68 9.15
N PRO A 34 14.38 -12.24 10.40
CA PRO A 34 14.53 -10.82 10.71
C PRO A 34 15.70 -10.18 9.94
N TRP A 35 16.82 -10.87 9.83
CA TRP A 35 18.00 -10.35 9.12
C TRP A 35 17.79 -10.19 7.62
N ALA A 36 17.05 -11.11 6.99
CA ALA A 36 16.70 -11.01 5.57
C ALA A 36 15.76 -9.82 5.33
N TRP A 37 14.80 -9.59 6.22
CA TRP A 37 13.91 -8.45 6.17
C TRP A 37 14.63 -7.11 6.39
N VAL A 38 15.48 -7.04 7.41
CA VAL A 38 16.28 -5.83 7.68
C VAL A 38 17.21 -5.55 6.49
N GLY A 39 17.89 -6.57 5.94
CA GLY A 39 18.73 -6.41 4.77
C GLY A 39 17.97 -5.89 3.55
N LEU A 40 16.77 -6.42 3.28
CA LEU A 40 15.90 -5.92 2.21
C LEU A 40 15.50 -4.45 2.46
N SER A 41 15.09 -4.12 3.68
CA SER A 41 14.68 -2.75 4.03
C SER A 41 15.83 -1.76 3.87
N VAL A 42 17.02 -2.11 4.33
CA VAL A 42 18.23 -1.28 4.18
C VAL A 42 18.56 -1.08 2.70
N ALA A 43 18.53 -2.14 1.89
CA ALA A 43 18.77 -2.05 0.45
C ALA A 43 17.78 -1.11 -0.25
N LEU A 44 16.50 -1.20 0.10
CA LEU A 44 15.44 -0.33 -0.45
C LEU A 44 15.60 1.12 0.00
N ILE A 45 15.99 1.37 1.25
CA ILE A 45 16.28 2.71 1.75
C ILE A 45 17.47 3.31 1.01
N ILE A 46 18.58 2.56 0.88
CA ILE A 46 19.77 3.02 0.14
C ILE A 46 19.40 3.37 -1.30
N LEU A 47 18.65 2.49 -1.99
CA LEU A 47 18.19 2.75 -3.34
C LEU A 47 17.34 4.04 -3.42
N THR A 48 16.43 4.23 -2.49
CA THR A 48 15.58 5.42 -2.43
C THR A 48 16.41 6.68 -2.19
N VAL A 49 17.38 6.64 -1.27
CA VAL A 49 18.29 7.76 -1.00
C VAL A 49 19.12 8.10 -2.24
N ILE A 50 19.67 7.09 -2.92
CA ILE A 50 20.45 7.29 -4.16
C ILE A 50 19.58 7.98 -5.23
N LEU A 51 18.34 7.50 -5.43
CA LEU A 51 17.42 8.10 -6.39
C LEU A 51 17.13 9.56 -6.07
N HIS A 52 16.90 9.91 -4.79
CA HIS A 52 16.67 11.29 -4.39
C HIS A 52 17.88 12.21 -4.61
N ARG A 53 19.12 11.66 -4.59
CA ARG A 53 20.33 12.44 -4.90
C ARG A 53 20.45 12.85 -6.36
N VAL A 54 19.71 12.22 -7.26
CA VAL A 54 19.67 12.59 -8.70
C VAL A 54 18.85 13.86 -8.94
N GLY A 55 18.27 14.46 -7.88
CA GLY A 55 17.46 15.66 -7.95
C GLY A 55 15.96 15.36 -8.13
N PRO A 56 15.14 16.35 -8.56
CA PRO A 56 13.68 16.20 -8.62
C PRO A 56 13.22 15.02 -9.48
N LYS A 57 13.90 14.72 -10.59
CA LYS A 57 13.61 13.56 -11.44
C LYS A 57 13.83 12.24 -10.72
N GLY A 58 14.88 12.15 -9.89
CA GLY A 58 15.15 10.98 -9.06
C GLY A 58 14.11 10.78 -7.98
N GLY A 59 13.62 11.87 -7.37
CA GLY A 59 12.50 11.82 -6.41
C GLY A 59 11.20 11.28 -7.03
N LEU A 60 10.87 11.72 -8.26
CA LEU A 60 9.71 11.18 -9.01
C LEU A 60 9.89 9.71 -9.34
N LEU A 61 11.11 9.28 -9.73
CA LEU A 61 11.41 7.87 -9.95
C LEU A 61 11.28 7.04 -8.67
N ALA A 62 11.77 7.54 -7.53
CA ALA A 62 11.63 6.88 -6.24
C ALA A 62 10.15 6.72 -5.86
N GLN A 63 9.35 7.76 -6.06
CA GLN A 63 7.91 7.73 -5.80
C GLN A 63 7.19 6.73 -6.70
N TRP A 64 7.49 6.70 -8.00
CA TRP A 64 6.91 5.74 -8.94
C TRP A 64 7.30 4.30 -8.61
N LEU A 65 8.55 4.06 -8.23
CA LEU A 65 9.05 2.73 -7.89
C LEU A 65 8.60 2.27 -6.49
N SER A 66 8.06 3.15 -5.65
CA SER A 66 7.68 2.81 -4.27
C SER A 66 6.69 1.63 -4.20
N MET A 67 5.67 1.60 -5.04
CA MET A 67 4.69 0.52 -5.09
C MET A 67 5.29 -0.82 -5.56
N PRO A 68 6.04 -0.90 -6.69
CA PRO A 68 6.75 -2.11 -7.06
C PRO A 68 7.70 -2.62 -5.97
N LEU A 69 8.47 -1.73 -5.36
CA LEU A 69 9.42 -2.08 -4.30
C LEU A 69 8.70 -2.63 -3.05
N PHE A 70 7.60 -2.00 -2.65
CA PHE A 70 6.75 -2.50 -1.57
C PHE A 70 6.15 -3.87 -1.91
N THR A 71 5.72 -4.07 -3.15
CA THR A 71 5.17 -5.34 -3.63
C THR A 71 6.20 -6.46 -3.61
N LEU A 72 7.48 -6.16 -3.88
CA LEU A 72 8.57 -7.13 -3.73
C LEU A 72 8.65 -7.66 -2.29
N GLY A 73 8.42 -6.82 -1.28
CA GLY A 73 8.30 -7.26 0.11
C GLY A 73 7.16 -8.27 0.31
N ALA A 74 5.97 -8.02 -0.24
CA ALA A 74 4.85 -8.94 -0.16
C ALA A 74 5.13 -10.27 -0.90
N VAL A 75 5.79 -10.24 -2.06
CA VAL A 75 6.25 -11.43 -2.78
C VAL A 75 7.27 -12.20 -1.94
N PHE A 76 8.24 -11.51 -1.33
CA PHE A 76 9.22 -12.13 -0.42
C PHE A 76 8.52 -12.80 0.77
N ALA A 77 7.54 -12.13 1.41
CA ALA A 77 6.73 -12.71 2.48
C ALA A 77 6.03 -14.00 2.02
N SER A 78 5.48 -14.01 0.80
CA SER A 78 4.81 -15.17 0.23
C SER A 78 5.75 -16.37 0.05
N VAL A 79 6.96 -16.13 -0.45
CA VAL A 79 7.98 -17.16 -0.63
C VAL A 79 8.45 -17.70 0.72
N LEU A 80 8.71 -16.80 1.67
CA LEU A 80 9.13 -17.17 3.01
C LEU A 80 8.06 -18.00 3.73
N GLY A 81 6.79 -17.59 3.64
CA GLY A 81 5.66 -18.32 4.22
C GLY A 81 5.55 -19.75 3.68
N ARG A 82 5.67 -19.92 2.35
CA ARG A 82 5.67 -21.25 1.71
C ARG A 82 6.84 -22.12 2.16
N ARG A 83 8.05 -21.58 2.25
CA ARG A 83 9.22 -22.32 2.74
C ARG A 83 9.01 -22.83 4.18
N TRP A 84 8.48 -21.98 5.05
CA TRP A 84 8.21 -22.37 6.45
C TRP A 84 7.07 -23.38 6.59
N ALA A 85 6.01 -23.27 5.79
CA ALA A 85 4.92 -24.24 5.76
C ALA A 85 5.44 -25.63 5.33
N ARG A 86 6.32 -25.68 4.32
CA ARG A 86 6.98 -26.91 3.88
C ARG A 86 7.90 -27.50 4.94
N ALA A 87 8.77 -26.69 5.57
CA ALA A 87 9.69 -27.16 6.59
C ALA A 87 8.99 -27.84 7.80
N ARG A 88 7.74 -27.50 8.08
CA ARG A 88 6.92 -28.13 9.11
C ARG A 88 6.25 -29.44 8.68
N SER A 89 6.03 -29.64 7.38
CA SER A 89 5.36 -30.82 6.83
C SER A 89 6.33 -31.90 6.36
N ILE A 90 7.64 -31.70 6.51
CA ILE A 90 8.67 -32.62 6.00
C ILE A 90 8.74 -33.85 6.91
N THR A 91 8.19 -34.96 6.42
CA THR A 91 8.60 -36.32 6.80
C THR A 91 9.89 -36.69 6.07
N PRO A 92 10.69 -37.66 6.56
CA PRO A 92 11.94 -38.08 5.89
C PRO A 92 11.76 -38.49 4.42
N GLU A 93 10.59 -38.97 4.03
CA GLU A 93 10.21 -39.29 2.63
C GLU A 93 9.95 -38.04 1.78
N GLY A 94 9.60 -36.93 2.39
CA GLY A 94 9.36 -35.64 1.71
C GLY A 94 10.63 -34.94 1.24
N LEU A 95 11.81 -35.29 1.78
CA LEU A 95 13.10 -34.69 1.39
C LEU A 95 13.48 -35.00 -0.08
N ALA A 96 13.11 -36.15 -0.60
CA ALA A 96 13.37 -36.53 -1.99
C ALA A 96 12.48 -35.74 -2.98
N VAL A 97 11.24 -35.40 -2.58
CA VAL A 97 10.30 -34.60 -3.37
C VAL A 97 10.70 -33.11 -3.36
N GLU A 98 11.47 -32.69 -2.38
CA GLU A 98 11.88 -31.29 -2.21
C GLU A 98 12.98 -30.88 -3.19
N ALA A 99 13.90 -31.78 -3.56
CA ALA A 99 14.92 -31.55 -4.58
C ALA A 99 14.31 -31.28 -5.98
N ASP A 100 13.18 -31.94 -6.28
CA ASP A 100 12.44 -31.71 -7.54
C ASP A 100 11.61 -30.40 -7.49
N ASN A 101 11.19 -29.97 -6.31
CA ASN A 101 10.41 -28.74 -6.11
C ASN A 101 11.24 -27.46 -6.02
N ASP A 102 12.54 -27.50 -5.81
CA ASP A 102 13.44 -26.33 -5.93
C ASP A 102 13.48 -25.83 -7.38
N GLY A 103 13.28 -26.73 -8.35
CA GLY A 103 12.97 -26.37 -9.74
C GLY A 103 11.70 -25.53 -9.86
N ALA A 104 10.64 -25.87 -9.12
CA ALA A 104 9.36 -25.15 -9.11
C ALA A 104 9.43 -23.77 -8.43
N LEU A 105 10.36 -23.55 -7.48
CA LEU A 105 10.62 -22.22 -6.90
C LEU A 105 11.37 -21.31 -7.89
N GLY A 106 12.31 -21.86 -8.65
CA GLY A 106 12.95 -21.19 -9.78
C GLY A 106 11.92 -20.83 -10.86
N GLU A 107 10.95 -21.71 -11.11
CA GLU A 107 9.87 -21.49 -12.06
C GLU A 107 8.85 -20.45 -11.55
N SER A 108 8.52 -20.43 -10.26
CA SER A 108 7.65 -19.38 -9.70
C SER A 108 8.35 -18.01 -9.68
N SER A 109 9.67 -17.97 -9.46
CA SER A 109 10.43 -16.72 -9.56
C SER A 109 10.59 -16.26 -11.02
N ARG A 110 10.66 -17.16 -11.98
CA ARG A 110 10.60 -16.83 -13.42
C ARG A 110 9.22 -16.34 -13.86
N ARG A 111 8.15 -16.69 -13.17
CA ARG A 111 6.77 -16.27 -13.52
C ARG A 111 6.44 -14.83 -13.16
N TRP A 112 7.09 -14.22 -12.17
CA TRP A 112 6.81 -12.82 -11.83
C TRP A 112 7.61 -11.83 -12.68
N TRP A 113 8.76 -12.27 -13.24
CA TRP A 113 9.61 -11.44 -14.08
C TRP A 113 8.86 -10.87 -15.31
N PRO A 114 8.07 -11.67 -16.07
CA PRO A 114 7.25 -11.13 -17.16
C PRO A 114 6.16 -10.16 -16.70
N ARG A 115 5.82 -10.17 -15.41
CA ARG A 115 4.79 -9.30 -14.83
C ARG A 115 5.32 -7.94 -14.38
N LEU A 116 6.64 -7.73 -14.38
CA LEU A 116 7.25 -6.44 -14.03
C LEU A 116 6.69 -5.30 -14.87
N GLY A 117 6.51 -5.50 -16.17
CA GLY A 117 5.92 -4.48 -17.04
C GLY A 117 4.51 -4.09 -16.60
N SER A 118 3.67 -5.07 -16.26
CA SER A 118 2.32 -4.82 -15.74
C SER A 118 2.34 -4.16 -14.36
N LEU A 119 3.32 -4.51 -13.51
CA LEU A 119 3.48 -3.92 -12.18
C LEU A 119 3.93 -2.45 -12.28
N LEU A 120 4.90 -2.16 -13.14
CA LEU A 120 5.37 -0.80 -13.40
C LEU A 120 4.25 0.06 -14.04
N LEU A 121 3.50 -0.50 -14.98
CA LEU A 121 2.34 0.16 -15.56
C LEU A 121 1.24 0.41 -14.52
N ALA A 122 0.95 -0.57 -13.66
CA ALA A 122 -0.02 -0.41 -12.58
C ALA A 122 0.41 0.69 -11.61
N SER A 123 1.68 0.73 -11.23
CA SER A 123 2.26 1.77 -10.39
C SER A 123 2.13 3.16 -11.02
N LEU A 124 2.43 3.28 -12.32
CA LEU A 124 2.28 4.53 -13.05
C LEU A 124 0.82 4.98 -13.09
N LEU A 125 -0.10 4.08 -13.42
CA LEU A 125 -1.53 4.39 -13.47
C LEU A 125 -2.07 4.81 -12.09
N VAL A 126 -1.69 4.11 -11.03
CA VAL A 126 -2.07 4.48 -9.65
C VAL A 126 -1.53 5.86 -9.29
N MET A 127 -0.26 6.14 -9.60
CA MET A 127 0.34 7.45 -9.36
C MET A 127 -0.39 8.56 -10.13
N LEU A 128 -0.71 8.33 -11.41
CA LEU A 128 -1.45 9.29 -12.23
C LEU A 128 -2.89 9.49 -11.71
N LEU A 129 -3.57 8.43 -11.27
CA LEU A 129 -4.90 8.53 -10.68
C LEU A 129 -4.89 9.32 -9.37
N ILE A 130 -3.94 9.04 -8.47
CA ILE A 130 -3.78 9.83 -7.24
C ILE A 130 -3.49 11.29 -7.58
N PHE A 131 -2.56 11.54 -8.51
CA PHE A 131 -2.24 12.89 -8.95
C PHE A 131 -3.45 13.61 -9.53
N ALA A 132 -4.23 12.95 -10.38
CA ALA A 132 -5.45 13.53 -10.96
C ALA A 132 -6.49 13.87 -9.87
N VAL A 133 -6.72 12.98 -8.91
CA VAL A 133 -7.62 13.24 -7.78
C VAL A 133 -7.13 14.43 -6.95
N MET A 134 -5.84 14.48 -6.63
CA MET A 134 -5.26 15.57 -5.85
C MET A 134 -5.30 16.90 -6.63
N LEU A 135 -5.03 16.86 -7.94
CA LEU A 135 -5.11 18.05 -8.80
C LEU A 135 -6.55 18.59 -8.86
N VAL A 136 -7.53 17.74 -9.13
CA VAL A 136 -8.95 18.15 -9.18
C VAL A 136 -9.39 18.73 -7.85
N LEU A 137 -9.03 18.07 -6.74
CA LEU A 137 -9.37 18.58 -5.41
C LEU A 137 -8.66 19.91 -5.12
N SER A 138 -7.38 20.04 -5.49
CA SER A 138 -6.64 21.30 -5.33
C SER A 138 -7.24 22.44 -6.15
N LEU A 139 -7.64 22.18 -7.40
CA LEU A 139 -8.29 23.16 -8.25
C LEU A 139 -9.67 23.57 -7.69
N LEU A 140 -10.43 22.59 -7.18
CA LEU A 140 -11.72 22.86 -6.53
C LEU A 140 -11.53 23.72 -5.28
N LEU A 141 -10.57 23.38 -4.43
CA LEU A 141 -10.24 24.18 -3.25
C LEU A 141 -9.75 25.57 -3.63
N LEU A 142 -8.89 25.69 -4.67
CA LEU A 142 -8.41 26.97 -5.17
C LEU A 142 -9.59 27.84 -5.68
N LEU A 143 -10.55 27.23 -6.38
CA LEU A 143 -11.75 27.93 -6.84
C LEU A 143 -12.58 28.42 -5.66
N LEU A 144 -12.83 27.59 -4.68
CA LEU A 144 -13.60 27.96 -3.49
C LEU A 144 -12.88 29.04 -2.64
N PHE A 145 -11.56 28.90 -2.48
CA PHE A 145 -10.73 29.88 -1.78
C PHE A 145 -10.50 31.16 -2.62
N GLY A 146 -10.27 31.01 -3.94
CA GLY A 146 -10.06 32.14 -4.85
C GLY A 146 -11.26 33.08 -4.85
N ILE A 147 -12.49 32.55 -4.80
CA ILE A 147 -13.71 33.35 -4.62
C ILE A 147 -13.68 34.07 -3.26
N GLY A 148 -13.12 33.42 -2.22
CA GLY A 148 -12.92 34.05 -0.92
C GLY A 148 -11.86 35.16 -0.93
N LEU A 149 -10.72 34.92 -1.63
CA LEU A 149 -9.63 35.89 -1.74
C LEU A 149 -9.98 37.11 -2.57
N THR A 150 -10.71 36.97 -3.67
CA THR A 150 -11.19 38.13 -4.47
C THR A 150 -12.20 38.98 -3.70
N ARG A 151 -12.94 38.37 -2.76
CA ARG A 151 -13.75 39.11 -1.81
C ARG A 151 -12.90 39.76 -0.70
N MET A 152 -11.73 39.17 -0.35
CA MET A 152 -10.78 39.79 0.60
C MET A 152 -10.01 40.96 -0.01
N GLU A 153 -9.77 41.05 -1.31
CA GLU A 153 -9.26 42.28 -1.93
C GLU A 153 -10.23 43.47 -1.77
N SER A 154 -11.54 43.17 -1.83
CA SER A 154 -12.58 44.13 -1.41
C SER A 154 -12.55 44.42 0.10
N PHE A 155 -11.99 43.49 0.90
CA PHE A 155 -11.73 43.67 2.34
C PHE A 155 -10.50 44.53 2.62
N GLY A 156 -9.52 44.64 1.72
CA GLY A 156 -8.38 45.55 1.86
C GLY A 156 -8.82 47.00 1.98
N HIS A 157 -9.88 47.38 1.28
CA HIS A 157 -10.54 48.68 1.48
C HIS A 157 -11.38 48.76 2.78
N MET A 158 -11.77 47.62 3.37
CA MET A 158 -12.45 47.55 4.65
C MET A 158 -11.48 47.50 5.85
N MET A 159 -10.18 47.24 5.64
CA MET A 159 -9.17 47.19 6.71
C MET A 159 -8.92 48.54 7.37
N GLU A 160 -9.34 49.64 6.71
CA GLU A 160 -9.43 50.95 7.34
C GLU A 160 -10.61 51.08 8.34
N VAL A 161 -11.52 50.12 8.43
CA VAL A 161 -12.83 50.33 9.05
C VAL A 161 -13.09 49.49 10.30
N SER A 162 -12.58 48.29 10.50
CA SER A 162 -12.71 47.61 11.80
C SER A 162 -11.78 46.36 12.01
N PRO A 163 -11.15 46.25 13.22
CA PRO A 163 -10.39 45.07 13.64
C PRO A 163 -11.24 43.76 13.64
N GLU A 164 -12.54 43.89 13.85
CA GLU A 164 -13.48 42.74 13.88
C GLU A 164 -13.65 42.08 12.54
N ALA A 165 -13.70 42.83 11.43
CA ALA A 165 -13.81 42.31 10.08
C ALA A 165 -12.53 41.54 9.67
N PHE A 166 -11.36 42.01 10.11
CA PHE A 166 -10.08 41.32 9.91
C PHE A 166 -10.04 39.97 10.63
N MET A 167 -10.45 39.95 11.91
CA MET A 167 -10.51 38.68 12.68
C MET A 167 -11.50 37.67 12.09
N HIS A 168 -12.65 38.13 11.60
CA HIS A 168 -13.62 37.27 10.89
C HIS A 168 -13.05 36.70 9.60
N GLY A 169 -12.42 37.53 8.76
CA GLY A 169 -11.80 37.08 7.51
C GLY A 169 -10.68 36.05 7.72
N MET A 170 -9.83 36.32 8.74
CA MET A 170 -8.77 35.40 9.14
C MET A 170 -9.35 34.07 9.67
N GLY A 171 -10.41 34.11 10.48
CA GLY A 171 -11.09 32.92 10.99
C GLY A 171 -11.71 32.08 9.88
N MET A 172 -12.36 32.71 8.89
CA MET A 172 -12.89 31.99 7.72
C MET A 172 -11.79 31.39 6.86
N GLY A 173 -10.67 32.09 6.64
CA GLY A 173 -9.53 31.59 5.87
C GLY A 173 -8.88 30.37 6.53
N LEU A 174 -8.66 30.43 7.85
CA LEU A 174 -8.14 29.30 8.62
C LEU A 174 -9.12 28.11 8.62
N GLY A 175 -10.41 28.35 8.83
CA GLY A 175 -11.43 27.32 8.82
C GLY A 175 -11.51 26.58 7.47
N ALA A 176 -11.50 27.35 6.39
CA ALA A 176 -11.51 26.78 5.04
C ALA A 176 -10.19 26.04 4.72
N GLY A 177 -9.03 26.52 5.21
CA GLY A 177 -7.73 25.83 5.09
C GLY A 177 -7.72 24.50 5.83
N ILE A 178 -8.25 24.45 7.04
CA ILE A 178 -8.38 23.21 7.83
C ILE A 178 -9.32 22.23 7.11
N LEU A 179 -10.49 22.69 6.63
CA LEU A 179 -11.44 21.86 5.92
C LEU A 179 -10.84 21.32 4.62
N GLY A 180 -10.15 22.18 3.86
CA GLY A 180 -9.47 21.76 2.62
C GLY A 180 -8.37 20.74 2.89
N GLY A 181 -7.56 20.95 3.90
CA GLY A 181 -6.54 19.99 4.34
C GLY A 181 -7.14 18.66 4.76
N LEU A 182 -8.25 18.67 5.51
CA LEU A 182 -8.97 17.47 5.92
C LEU A 182 -9.52 16.71 4.72
N LEU A 183 -10.14 17.39 3.76
CA LEU A 183 -10.63 16.77 2.51
C LEU A 183 -9.51 16.14 1.70
N MET A 184 -8.34 16.80 1.64
CA MET A 184 -7.15 16.28 0.96
C MET A 184 -6.66 14.99 1.63
N VAL A 185 -6.58 14.96 2.96
CA VAL A 185 -6.18 13.77 3.73
C VAL A 185 -7.19 12.63 3.51
N LEU A 186 -8.50 12.92 3.59
CA LEU A 186 -9.54 11.91 3.36
C LEU A 186 -9.48 11.35 1.93
N ALA A 187 -9.25 12.18 0.92
CA ALA A 187 -9.10 11.74 -0.45
C ALA A 187 -7.86 10.84 -0.62
N LEU A 188 -6.74 11.21 -0.01
CA LEU A 188 -5.53 10.40 -0.02
C LEU A 188 -5.72 9.06 0.69
N MET A 189 -6.42 9.05 1.82
CA MET A 189 -6.78 7.81 2.51
C MET A 189 -7.69 6.93 1.65
N ALA A 190 -8.71 7.49 1.01
CA ALA A 190 -9.59 6.75 0.12
C ALA A 190 -8.84 6.12 -1.07
N CYS A 191 -7.90 6.87 -1.66
CA CYS A 191 -7.02 6.34 -2.71
C CYS A 191 -6.12 5.22 -2.17
N SER A 192 -5.53 5.38 -0.99
CA SER A 192 -4.68 4.36 -0.37
C SER A 192 -5.45 3.07 -0.11
N VAL A 193 -6.69 3.16 0.37
CA VAL A 193 -7.60 2.02 0.53
C VAL A 193 -7.90 1.39 -0.83
N ALA A 194 -8.33 2.17 -1.82
CA ALA A 194 -8.72 1.67 -3.13
C ALA A 194 -7.58 0.88 -3.83
N PHE A 195 -6.34 1.30 -3.65
CA PHE A 195 -5.18 0.71 -4.32
C PHE A 195 -4.40 -0.29 -3.47
N TRP A 196 -4.91 -0.65 -2.28
CA TRP A 196 -4.24 -1.53 -1.32
C TRP A 196 -3.76 -2.86 -1.91
N PHE A 197 -4.60 -3.52 -2.72
CA PHE A 197 -4.31 -4.84 -3.28
C PHE A 197 -3.67 -4.80 -4.69
N VAL A 198 -3.49 -3.65 -5.32
CA VAL A 198 -3.07 -3.58 -6.73
C VAL A 198 -1.76 -4.32 -6.97
N GLY A 199 -0.75 -4.06 -6.15
CA GLY A 199 0.57 -4.69 -6.29
C GLY A 199 0.51 -6.21 -6.17
N THR A 200 -0.16 -6.73 -5.14
CA THR A 200 -0.30 -8.18 -4.90
C THR A 200 -1.16 -8.86 -5.97
N LEU A 201 -2.21 -8.21 -6.48
CA LEU A 201 -3.04 -8.72 -7.58
C LEU A 201 -2.26 -8.83 -8.89
N VAL A 202 -1.36 -7.90 -9.20
CA VAL A 202 -0.49 -7.98 -10.38
C VAL A 202 0.58 -9.05 -10.17
N ALA A 203 1.31 -8.98 -9.06
CA ALA A 203 2.48 -9.83 -8.83
C ALA A 203 2.10 -11.29 -8.56
N LEU A 204 1.12 -11.53 -7.70
CA LEU A 204 0.70 -12.86 -7.26
C LEU A 204 -0.52 -13.36 -8.04
N GLY A 205 -1.52 -12.49 -8.25
CA GLY A 205 -2.75 -12.82 -8.96
C GLY A 205 -2.61 -12.86 -10.48
N GLY A 206 -1.55 -12.26 -11.05
CA GLY A 206 -1.30 -12.24 -12.49
C GLY A 206 -2.25 -11.40 -13.32
N LEU A 207 -2.95 -10.45 -12.69
CA LEU A 207 -3.87 -9.55 -13.37
C LEU A 207 -3.13 -8.46 -14.14
N GLY A 208 -3.71 -8.02 -15.25
CA GLY A 208 -3.27 -6.80 -15.93
C GLY A 208 -3.51 -5.56 -15.05
N ALA A 209 -2.73 -4.50 -15.27
CA ALA A 209 -2.72 -3.28 -14.44
C ALA A 209 -4.13 -2.69 -14.19
N TRP A 210 -4.93 -2.51 -15.24
CA TRP A 210 -6.27 -1.95 -15.13
C TRP A 210 -7.26 -2.86 -14.39
N GLN A 211 -7.20 -4.17 -14.67
CA GLN A 211 -8.02 -5.15 -13.96
C GLN A 211 -7.67 -5.19 -12.47
N ALA A 212 -6.38 -5.15 -12.12
CA ALA A 212 -5.90 -5.12 -10.75
C ALA A 212 -6.42 -3.88 -10.01
N ILE A 213 -6.37 -2.69 -10.62
CA ILE A 213 -6.90 -1.45 -10.03
C ILE A 213 -8.40 -1.58 -9.72
N ARG A 214 -9.19 -2.00 -10.71
CA ARG A 214 -10.64 -2.14 -10.53
C ARG A 214 -11.01 -3.21 -9.50
N THR A 215 -10.31 -4.34 -9.51
CA THR A 215 -10.54 -5.45 -8.57
C THR A 215 -10.11 -5.06 -7.17
N SER A 216 -8.97 -4.37 -7.03
CA SER A 216 -8.48 -3.83 -5.76
C SER A 216 -9.49 -2.89 -5.12
N ALA A 217 -9.96 -1.88 -5.87
CA ALA A 217 -10.95 -0.93 -5.35
C ALA A 217 -12.22 -1.64 -4.86
N ARG A 218 -12.79 -2.54 -5.68
CA ARG A 218 -14.00 -3.28 -5.28
C ARG A 218 -13.79 -4.12 -4.03
N ALA A 219 -12.69 -4.87 -3.96
CA ALA A 219 -12.38 -5.73 -2.83
C ALA A 219 -12.08 -4.94 -1.55
N ALA A 220 -11.34 -3.83 -1.66
CA ALA A 220 -10.98 -2.99 -0.53
C ALA A 220 -12.20 -2.27 0.06
N PHE A 221 -13.07 -1.69 -0.77
CA PHE A 221 -14.31 -1.07 -0.29
C PHE A 221 -15.30 -2.11 0.26
N ALA A 222 -15.35 -3.31 -0.30
CA ALA A 222 -16.17 -4.40 0.25
C ALA A 222 -15.65 -4.89 1.62
N ASN A 223 -14.37 -4.70 1.92
CA ASN A 223 -13.70 -5.07 3.16
C ASN A 223 -13.21 -3.85 3.96
N LEU A 224 -13.89 -2.71 3.80
CA LEU A 224 -13.46 -1.43 4.36
C LEU A 224 -13.20 -1.50 5.88
N GLY A 225 -14.04 -2.24 6.63
CA GLY A 225 -13.86 -2.39 8.08
C GLY A 225 -12.50 -2.97 8.46
N ALA A 226 -12.05 -4.02 7.78
CA ALA A 226 -10.75 -4.63 8.05
C ALA A 226 -9.58 -3.71 7.64
N VAL A 227 -9.70 -3.03 6.49
CA VAL A 227 -8.67 -2.08 6.02
C VAL A 227 -8.59 -0.87 6.94
N VAL A 228 -9.73 -0.35 7.42
CA VAL A 228 -9.76 0.76 8.38
C VAL A 228 -9.10 0.37 9.69
N VAL A 229 -9.44 -0.79 10.26
CA VAL A 229 -8.79 -1.28 11.50
C VAL A 229 -7.28 -1.42 11.30
N PHE A 230 -6.85 -1.99 10.17
CA PHE A 230 -5.43 -2.07 9.83
C PHE A 230 -4.77 -0.69 9.79
N THR A 231 -5.39 0.28 9.11
CA THR A 231 -4.86 1.64 8.94
C THR A 231 -4.84 2.41 10.27
N LEU A 232 -5.87 2.24 11.12
CA LEU A 232 -5.90 2.87 12.44
C LEU A 232 -4.76 2.36 13.34
N LEU A 233 -4.42 1.07 13.26
CA LEU A 233 -3.28 0.51 13.99
C LEU A 233 -1.93 0.96 13.42
N LEU A 234 -1.86 1.28 12.12
CA LEU A 234 -0.64 1.82 11.50
C LEU A 234 -0.23 3.16 12.12
N ILE A 235 -1.18 4.00 12.52
CA ILE A 235 -0.89 5.34 13.07
C ILE A 235 -0.01 5.26 14.33
N PRO A 236 -0.42 4.60 15.42
CA PRO A 236 0.41 4.50 16.63
C PRO A 236 1.71 3.73 16.38
N LEU A 237 1.70 2.68 15.53
CA LEU A 237 2.91 1.94 15.17
C LEU A 237 3.89 2.81 14.38
N GLY A 238 3.40 3.65 13.46
CA GLY A 238 4.22 4.58 12.70
C GLY A 238 4.84 5.66 13.59
N ILE A 239 4.07 6.20 14.54
CA ILE A 239 4.58 7.13 15.55
C ILE A 239 5.68 6.44 16.36
N ALA A 240 5.43 5.26 16.89
CA ALA A 240 6.41 4.48 17.67
C ALA A 240 7.67 4.17 16.86
N ALA A 241 7.53 3.85 15.58
CA ALA A 241 8.67 3.58 14.69
C ALA A 241 9.53 4.82 14.42
N THR A 242 8.97 6.02 14.55
CA THR A 242 9.69 7.28 14.31
C THR A 242 10.48 7.73 15.55
N ILE A 243 10.04 7.38 16.77
CA ILE A 243 10.68 7.79 18.05
C ILE A 243 12.18 7.45 18.06
N PRO A 244 12.65 6.23 17.71
CA PRO A 244 14.08 5.92 17.68
C PRO A 244 14.74 6.44 16.40
N LEU A 245 14.63 7.75 16.11
CA LEU A 245 15.21 8.40 14.91
C LEU A 245 14.80 7.72 13.59
N GLY A 246 13.61 7.10 13.56
CA GLY A 246 13.10 6.40 12.39
C GLY A 246 13.62 4.96 12.21
N LEU A 247 14.49 4.45 13.08
CA LEU A 247 15.01 3.07 12.97
C LEU A 247 13.90 2.01 13.08
N GLY A 248 12.80 2.32 13.76
CA GLY A 248 11.64 1.43 13.83
C GLY A 248 11.01 1.11 12.47
N TRP A 249 11.22 1.95 11.45
CA TRP A 249 10.76 1.69 10.09
C TRP A 249 11.45 0.48 9.43
N LEU A 250 12.67 0.10 9.87
CA LEU A 250 13.33 -1.12 9.42
C LEU A 250 12.57 -2.39 9.81
N VAL A 251 11.76 -2.30 10.86
CA VAL A 251 10.89 -3.39 11.35
C VAL A 251 9.47 -3.23 10.81
N LEU A 252 8.95 -2.00 10.85
CA LEU A 252 7.57 -1.71 10.48
C LEU A 252 7.30 -1.97 8.99
N MET A 253 8.23 -1.61 8.08
CA MET A 253 8.09 -1.87 6.64
C MET A 253 7.96 -3.36 6.29
N PRO A 254 8.81 -4.28 6.80
CA PRO A 254 8.60 -5.72 6.69
C PRO A 254 7.25 -6.18 7.22
N MET A 255 6.83 -5.66 8.36
CA MET A 255 5.53 -6.01 8.96
C MET A 255 4.36 -5.61 8.04
N ILE A 256 4.38 -4.40 7.49
CA ILE A 256 3.37 -3.93 6.53
C ILE A 256 3.36 -4.81 5.28
N SER A 257 4.54 -5.16 4.75
CA SER A 257 4.66 -6.03 3.58
C SER A 257 4.11 -7.43 3.84
N GLY A 258 4.41 -8.02 5.00
CA GLY A 258 3.86 -9.30 5.43
C GLY A 258 2.34 -9.25 5.67
N ALA A 259 1.86 -8.16 6.27
CA ALA A 259 0.43 -7.91 6.48
C ALA A 259 -0.32 -7.69 5.16
N SER A 260 0.29 -7.02 4.19
CA SER A 260 -0.26 -6.86 2.83
C SER A 260 -0.44 -8.22 2.14
N TYR A 261 0.54 -9.11 2.27
CA TYR A 261 0.42 -10.47 1.76
C TYR A 261 -0.68 -11.25 2.50
N ALA A 262 -0.73 -11.18 3.82
CA ALA A 262 -1.76 -11.83 4.63
C ALA A 262 -3.17 -11.35 4.28
N SER A 263 -3.35 -10.04 4.08
CA SER A 263 -4.62 -9.46 3.66
C SER A 263 -5.05 -9.92 2.26
N TYR A 264 -4.08 -10.06 1.34
CA TYR A 264 -4.32 -10.62 0.02
C TYR A 264 -4.79 -12.09 0.10
N GLU A 265 -4.14 -12.92 0.92
CA GLU A 265 -4.57 -14.31 1.13
C GLU A 265 -5.96 -14.42 1.76
N ASP A 266 -6.26 -13.57 2.74
CA ASP A 266 -7.58 -13.55 3.38
C ASP A 266 -8.70 -13.19 2.41
N VAL A 267 -8.47 -12.20 1.58
CA VAL A 267 -9.51 -11.64 0.70
C VAL A 267 -9.62 -12.44 -0.61
N PHE A 268 -8.49 -12.90 -1.18
CA PHE A 268 -8.46 -13.55 -2.49
C PHE A 268 -8.05 -15.02 -2.44
N GLY A 269 -7.58 -15.51 -1.30
CA GLY A 269 -6.90 -16.80 -1.14
C GLY A 269 -7.80 -18.04 -1.18
N ALA A 270 -8.92 -18.02 -1.91
CA ALA A 270 -9.75 -19.20 -2.12
C ALA A 270 -9.04 -20.34 -2.91
N GLY A 271 -7.78 -20.13 -3.34
CA GLY A 271 -6.97 -21.09 -4.07
C GLY A 271 -5.85 -21.76 -3.25
N VAL A 272 -5.65 -21.37 -1.99
CA VAL A 272 -4.65 -22.03 -1.13
C VAL A 272 -5.27 -23.28 -0.53
N PRO A 273 -4.67 -24.48 -0.72
CA PRO A 273 -5.14 -25.71 -0.11
C PRO A 273 -5.35 -25.55 1.39
N ALA A 274 -6.44 -26.10 1.93
CA ALA A 274 -6.79 -25.98 3.35
C ALA A 274 -5.68 -26.48 4.29
N ALA A 275 -4.83 -27.39 3.83
CA ALA A 275 -3.67 -27.92 4.55
C ALA A 275 -2.53 -26.88 4.79
N LEU A 276 -2.55 -25.74 4.09
CA LEU A 276 -1.58 -24.66 4.26
C LEU A 276 -2.15 -23.46 5.04
N ARG A 277 -3.39 -23.56 5.51
CA ARG A 277 -3.98 -22.57 6.41
C ARG A 277 -3.53 -22.91 7.84
N ASP A 278 -3.01 -21.93 8.55
CA ASP A 278 -2.65 -22.11 9.96
C ASP A 278 -3.88 -22.66 10.72
N PRO A 279 -3.78 -23.81 11.41
CA PRO A 279 -4.89 -24.36 12.18
C PRO A 279 -5.26 -23.53 13.41
N GLU A 280 -4.49 -22.48 13.73
CA GLU A 280 -4.66 -21.62 14.91
C GLU A 280 -5.04 -20.16 14.56
N ALA A 281 -5.57 -19.88 13.38
CA ALA A 281 -5.99 -18.53 12.97
C ALA A 281 -7.50 -18.30 13.15
#